data_452eb3edb4e271879ad3c31030e013b0
#
_entry.id   452eb3edb4e271879ad3c31030e013b0
#
_cell.length_a   1.000
_cell.length_b   1.000
_cell.length_c   1.000
_cell.angle_alpha   90.00
_cell.angle_beta   90.00
_cell.angle_gamma   90.00
#
_symmetry.space_group_name_H-M   'P 1'
#
loop_
_entity.id
_entity.type
_entity.pdbx_description
1 polymer ?
#
loop_
_entity_poly.entity_id
_entity_poly.type
_entity_poly.pdbx_seq_one_letter_code
_entity_poly.pdbx_strand_id
1 'polypeptide(L)'
;MRYSDALELIAHKRSLLDRIPVGSILLPTHAEFDRMTTKHRTDADRLSRAIELAERLDCYIILRGTYTAICLPSGLALFDISGNRGLYSMGCRNVLVGVIAGLIGQGYESVSAATLGVHLCGLAAKLHAGRHSERTLTASQLIDQLGSAYRQLEAH
;
A
#
# COMPACT_ATOMS: atom_id res chain seq x y z
N MET A 1 -6.25 7.32 -16.37
CA MET A 1 -7.24 7.08 -15.30
C MET A 1 -6.55 7.33 -13.97
N ARG A 2 -7.02 8.24 -13.14
CA ARG A 2 -6.40 8.50 -11.84
C ARG A 2 -6.87 7.41 -10.87
N TYR A 3 -5.95 6.62 -10.40
CA TYR A 3 -6.20 5.54 -9.45
C TYR A 3 -6.87 6.04 -8.14
N SER A 4 -6.53 7.26 -7.69
CA SER A 4 -7.17 7.89 -6.54
C SER A 4 -8.66 8.18 -6.75
N ASP A 5 -9.11 8.31 -7.96
CA ASP A 5 -10.49 8.70 -8.28
C ASP A 5 -11.49 7.60 -7.91
N ALA A 6 -11.12 6.32 -8.03
CA ALA A 6 -11.99 5.20 -7.64
C ALA A 6 -12.23 5.18 -6.12
N LEU A 7 -11.17 5.30 -5.32
CA LEU A 7 -11.30 5.35 -3.85
C LEU A 7 -12.00 6.64 -3.38
N GLU A 8 -11.79 7.76 -4.07
CA GLU A 8 -12.50 9.00 -3.83
C GLU A 8 -14.02 8.84 -4.09
N LEU A 9 -14.40 8.21 -5.20
CA LEU A 9 -15.81 7.91 -5.51
C LEU A 9 -16.44 7.01 -4.44
N ILE A 10 -15.73 5.98 -3.99
CA ILE A 10 -16.18 5.10 -2.90
C ILE A 10 -16.33 5.90 -1.60
N ALA A 11 -15.38 6.80 -1.31
CA ALA A 11 -15.44 7.66 -0.13
C ALA A 11 -16.66 8.60 -0.14
N HIS A 12 -17.06 9.08 -1.32
CA HIS A 12 -18.28 9.89 -1.49
C HIS A 12 -19.56 9.06 -1.46
N LYS A 13 -19.53 7.83 -1.95
CA LYS A 13 -20.69 6.93 -2.03
C LYS A 13 -20.39 5.58 -1.41
N ARG A 14 -20.54 5.50 -0.09
CA ARG A 14 -20.21 4.29 0.70
C ARG A 14 -20.92 3.02 0.25
N SER A 15 -22.09 3.13 -0.41
CA SER A 15 -22.79 1.96 -0.99
C SER A 15 -21.97 1.26 -2.10
N LEU A 16 -20.90 1.88 -2.60
CA LEU A 16 -19.99 1.25 -3.54
C LEU A 16 -18.99 0.30 -2.86
N LEU A 17 -18.82 0.37 -1.53
CA LEU A 17 -17.97 -0.56 -0.79
C LEU A 17 -18.37 -2.01 -1.04
N ASP A 18 -19.67 -2.30 -1.00
CA ASP A 18 -20.20 -3.66 -1.18
C ASP A 18 -20.15 -4.14 -2.65
N ARG A 19 -19.68 -3.28 -3.57
CA ARG A 19 -19.43 -3.60 -4.97
C ARG A 19 -17.96 -3.84 -5.30
N ILE A 20 -17.08 -3.74 -4.32
CA ILE A 20 -15.65 -4.03 -4.49
C ILE A 20 -15.52 -5.53 -4.76
N PRO A 21 -14.86 -5.93 -5.88
CA PRO A 21 -14.66 -7.35 -6.16
C PRO A 21 -13.81 -8.03 -5.08
N VAL A 22 -14.16 -9.27 -4.75
CA VAL A 22 -13.37 -10.13 -3.87
C VAL A 22 -11.91 -10.22 -4.36
N GLY A 23 -10.97 -10.23 -3.44
CA GLY A 23 -9.54 -10.27 -3.75
C GLY A 23 -8.94 -8.93 -4.21
N SER A 24 -9.73 -7.84 -4.26
CA SER A 24 -9.21 -6.50 -4.59
C SER A 24 -8.18 -6.03 -3.57
N ILE A 25 -7.20 -5.25 -4.04
CA ILE A 25 -6.23 -4.59 -3.17
C ILE A 25 -6.53 -3.09 -3.13
N LEU A 26 -6.84 -2.57 -1.95
CA LEU A 26 -7.13 -1.17 -1.70
C LEU A 26 -5.93 -0.49 -1.06
N LEU A 27 -5.59 0.68 -1.56
CA LEU A 27 -4.46 1.47 -1.07
C LEU A 27 -4.89 2.90 -0.71
N PRO A 28 -5.81 3.08 0.26
CA PRO A 28 -6.30 4.40 0.64
C PRO A 28 -5.22 5.23 1.35
N THR A 29 -5.30 6.55 1.22
CA THR A 29 -4.72 7.45 2.21
C THR A 29 -5.54 7.37 3.51
N HIS A 30 -4.98 7.81 4.64
CA HIS A 30 -5.72 7.87 5.90
C HIS A 30 -7.00 8.70 5.76
N ALA A 31 -6.94 9.82 5.05
CA ALA A 31 -8.10 10.67 4.82
C ALA A 31 -9.17 10.00 3.94
N GLU A 32 -8.78 9.29 2.89
CA GLU A 32 -9.71 8.50 2.07
C GLU A 32 -10.34 7.40 2.91
N PHE A 33 -9.55 6.67 3.69
CA PHE A 33 -10.04 5.60 4.56
C PHE A 33 -11.04 6.12 5.60
N ASP A 34 -10.74 7.23 6.25
CA ASP A 34 -11.63 7.87 7.22
C ASP A 34 -12.95 8.32 6.58
N ARG A 35 -12.92 8.80 5.32
CA ARG A 35 -14.15 9.13 4.58
C ARG A 35 -14.95 7.89 4.16
N MET A 36 -14.27 6.81 3.77
CA MET A 36 -14.90 5.53 3.40
C MET A 36 -15.57 4.85 4.60
N THR A 37 -15.04 5.04 5.79
CA THR A 37 -15.50 4.40 7.03
C THR A 37 -16.02 5.43 8.03
N THR A 38 -15.25 5.76 9.03
CA THR A 38 -15.52 6.80 10.02
C THR A 38 -14.21 7.48 10.37
N LYS A 39 -14.26 8.69 10.90
CA LYS A 39 -13.06 9.37 11.39
C LYS A 39 -12.47 8.62 12.59
N HIS A 40 -11.20 8.28 12.50
CA HIS A 40 -10.47 7.57 13.55
C HIS A 40 -9.60 8.55 14.34
N ARG A 41 -9.49 8.32 15.65
CA ARG A 41 -8.69 9.16 16.55
C ARG A 41 -7.23 8.71 16.60
N THR A 42 -7.00 7.40 16.45
CA THR A 42 -5.68 6.80 16.53
C THR A 42 -5.41 5.89 15.32
N ASP A 43 -4.14 5.60 15.07
CA ASP A 43 -3.75 4.64 14.04
C ASP A 43 -4.16 3.21 14.43
N ALA A 44 -4.24 2.91 15.72
CA ALA A 44 -4.73 1.62 16.21
C ALA A 44 -6.22 1.42 15.88
N ASP A 45 -7.07 2.45 16.11
CA ASP A 45 -8.48 2.39 15.74
C ASP A 45 -8.65 2.21 14.22
N ARG A 46 -7.84 2.93 13.43
CA ARG A 46 -7.85 2.83 11.97
C ARG A 46 -7.45 1.45 11.51
N LEU A 47 -6.41 0.86 12.11
CA LEU A 47 -5.95 -0.50 11.82
C LEU A 47 -7.02 -1.54 12.13
N SER A 48 -7.62 -1.49 13.32
CA SER A 48 -8.71 -2.40 13.72
C SER A 48 -9.85 -2.34 12.72
N ARG A 49 -10.25 -1.13 12.33
CA ARG A 49 -11.32 -0.95 11.33
C ARG A 49 -10.95 -1.44 9.95
N ALA A 50 -9.66 -1.32 9.56
CA ALA A 50 -9.19 -1.83 8.27
C ALA A 50 -9.19 -3.36 8.23
N ILE A 51 -8.81 -4.02 9.33
CA ILE A 51 -8.89 -5.48 9.46
C ILE A 51 -10.34 -5.95 9.32
N GLU A 52 -11.28 -5.37 10.08
CA GLU A 52 -12.71 -5.68 9.98
C GLU A 52 -13.26 -5.47 8.56
N LEU A 53 -12.84 -4.38 7.90
CA LEU A 53 -13.31 -4.08 6.55
C LEU A 53 -12.72 -5.04 5.53
N ALA A 54 -11.45 -5.41 5.65
CA ALA A 54 -10.79 -6.38 4.78
C ALA A 54 -11.45 -7.75 4.87
N GLU A 55 -11.76 -8.22 6.08
CA GLU A 55 -12.49 -9.46 6.32
C GLU A 55 -13.91 -9.40 5.72
N ARG A 56 -14.66 -8.34 6.02
CA ARG A 56 -16.04 -8.18 5.54
C ARG A 56 -16.18 -8.14 4.03
N LEU A 57 -15.22 -7.49 3.34
CA LEU A 57 -15.25 -7.31 1.88
C LEU A 57 -14.46 -8.39 1.13
N ASP A 58 -13.85 -9.32 1.84
CA ASP A 58 -12.95 -10.32 1.27
C ASP A 58 -11.88 -9.68 0.35
N CYS A 59 -11.22 -8.64 0.86
CA CYS A 59 -10.23 -7.85 0.13
C CYS A 59 -8.99 -7.57 0.97
N TYR A 60 -7.97 -6.99 0.35
CA TYR A 60 -6.74 -6.56 1.01
C TYR A 60 -6.75 -5.05 1.17
N ILE A 61 -6.38 -4.56 2.35
CA ILE A 61 -6.27 -3.11 2.60
C ILE A 61 -4.87 -2.78 3.06
N ILE A 62 -4.17 -1.94 2.31
CA ILE A 62 -2.82 -1.49 2.64
C ILE A 62 -2.90 -0.10 3.26
N LEU A 63 -2.62 -0.02 4.56
CA LEU A 63 -2.50 1.24 5.28
C LEU A 63 -1.03 1.62 5.40
N ARG A 64 -0.66 2.71 4.74
CA ARG A 64 0.69 3.25 4.82
C ARG A 64 0.87 4.03 6.11
N GLY A 65 1.93 3.72 6.84
CA GLY A 65 2.32 4.37 8.09
C GLY A 65 3.83 4.35 8.26
N THR A 66 4.33 4.66 9.45
CA THR A 66 5.74 4.41 9.81
C THR A 66 6.11 2.95 9.53
N TYR A 67 5.16 2.07 9.79
CA TYR A 67 5.13 0.68 9.34
C TYR A 67 3.90 0.52 8.45
N THR A 68 4.08 -0.11 7.29
CA THR A 68 2.95 -0.36 6.40
C THR A 68 2.21 -1.61 6.85
N ALA A 69 0.93 -1.49 7.13
CA ALA A 69 0.07 -2.61 7.48
C ALA A 69 -0.67 -3.12 6.23
N ILE A 70 -0.67 -4.43 6.04
CA ILE A 70 -1.41 -5.14 4.99
C ILE A 70 -2.47 -5.97 5.69
N CYS A 71 -3.70 -5.49 5.70
CA CYS A 71 -4.85 -6.18 6.30
C CYS A 71 -5.38 -7.21 5.32
N LEU A 72 -5.54 -8.45 5.79
CA LEU A 72 -5.93 -9.61 4.99
C LEU A 72 -7.40 -9.96 5.17
N PRO A 73 -8.03 -10.63 4.19
CA PRO A 73 -9.40 -11.18 4.33
C PRO A 73 -9.56 -12.14 5.50
N SER A 74 -8.47 -12.75 5.96
CA SER A 74 -8.46 -13.68 7.11
C SER A 74 -8.58 -13.02 8.47
N GLY A 75 -8.72 -11.69 8.55
CA GLY A 75 -8.73 -10.95 9.82
C GLY A 75 -7.33 -10.73 10.42
N LEU A 76 -6.27 -11.05 9.69
CA LEU A 76 -4.89 -10.81 10.10
C LEU A 76 -4.33 -9.53 9.46
N ALA A 77 -3.28 -8.98 10.05
CA ALA A 77 -2.50 -7.92 9.46
C ALA A 77 -1.01 -8.29 9.45
N LEU A 78 -0.37 -8.10 8.30
CA LEU A 78 1.07 -8.20 8.13
C LEU A 78 1.66 -6.79 8.21
N PHE A 79 2.88 -6.68 8.75
CA PHE A 79 3.57 -5.40 8.87
C PHE A 79 4.89 -5.42 8.12
N ASP A 80 5.09 -4.46 7.22
CA ASP A 80 6.38 -4.21 6.61
C ASP A 80 7.07 -3.03 7.30
N ILE A 81 8.33 -3.26 7.70
CA ILE A 81 9.18 -2.30 8.42
C ILE A 81 10.35 -1.81 7.57
N SER A 82 10.39 -2.18 6.29
CA SER A 82 11.51 -1.84 5.37
C SER A 82 11.46 -0.38 4.91
N GLY A 83 10.28 0.24 4.92
CA GLY A 83 10.05 1.58 4.42
C GLY A 83 10.64 2.70 5.30
N ASN A 84 10.62 3.91 4.76
CA ASN A 84 11.00 5.14 5.45
C ASN A 84 10.05 6.29 5.09
N ARG A 85 10.26 7.46 5.70
CA ARG A 85 9.39 8.64 5.51
C ARG A 85 9.40 9.17 4.07
N GLY A 86 10.42 8.90 3.28
CA GLY A 86 10.48 9.28 1.86
C GLY A 86 9.33 8.73 1.04
N LEU A 87 8.80 7.56 1.40
CA LEU A 87 7.65 6.95 0.73
C LEU A 87 6.36 7.79 0.80
N TYR A 88 6.28 8.77 1.71
CA TYR A 88 5.14 9.70 1.77
C TYR A 88 5.20 10.80 0.71
N SER A 89 6.33 10.93 -0.01
CA SER A 89 6.47 11.90 -1.08
C SER A 89 5.43 11.67 -2.18
N MET A 90 5.07 12.78 -2.83
CA MET A 90 4.07 12.79 -3.90
C MET A 90 4.46 11.79 -5.01
N GLY A 91 3.53 10.97 -5.43
CA GLY A 91 3.71 9.98 -6.48
C GLY A 91 4.24 8.62 -6.03
N CYS A 92 4.89 8.48 -4.86
CA CYS A 92 5.40 7.19 -4.38
C CYS A 92 4.28 6.15 -4.16
N ARG A 93 3.07 6.58 -3.78
CA ARG A 93 1.90 5.69 -3.73
C ARG A 93 1.56 5.11 -5.10
N ASN A 94 1.64 5.93 -6.16
CA ASN A 94 1.35 5.47 -7.52
C ASN A 94 2.39 4.46 -8.00
N VAL A 95 3.65 4.63 -7.62
CA VAL A 95 4.72 3.65 -7.89
C VAL A 95 4.38 2.31 -7.24
N LEU A 96 4.01 2.29 -5.95
CA LEU A 96 3.61 1.08 -5.24
C LEU A 96 2.43 0.39 -5.92
N VAL A 97 1.42 1.15 -6.35
CA VAL A 97 0.28 0.60 -7.11
C VAL A 97 0.73 -0.03 -8.41
N GLY A 98 1.61 0.63 -9.15
CA GLY A 98 2.18 0.10 -10.40
C GLY A 98 2.97 -1.18 -10.18
N VAL A 99 3.78 -1.26 -9.12
CA VAL A 99 4.53 -2.46 -8.74
C VAL A 99 3.59 -3.62 -8.42
N ILE A 100 2.59 -3.39 -7.55
CA ILE A 100 1.60 -4.42 -7.20
C ILE A 100 0.82 -4.89 -8.44
N ALA A 101 0.36 -3.96 -9.27
CA ALA A 101 -0.37 -4.29 -10.50
C ALA A 101 0.49 -5.10 -11.47
N GLY A 102 1.78 -4.75 -11.60
CA GLY A 102 2.75 -5.50 -12.40
C GLY A 102 2.98 -6.92 -11.89
N LEU A 103 3.03 -7.12 -10.56
CA LEU A 103 3.15 -8.44 -9.96
C LEU A 103 1.90 -9.29 -10.19
N ILE A 104 0.71 -8.73 -10.02
CA ILE A 104 -0.55 -9.40 -10.36
C ILE A 104 -0.59 -9.79 -11.85
N GLY A 105 -0.17 -8.88 -12.72
CA GLY A 105 -0.08 -9.15 -14.17
C GLY A 105 0.89 -10.27 -14.53
N GLN A 106 1.86 -10.58 -13.68
CA GLN A 106 2.78 -11.71 -13.79
C GLN A 106 2.26 -13.00 -13.13
N GLY A 107 1.03 -13.00 -12.59
CA GLY A 107 0.38 -14.17 -12.01
C GLY A 107 0.61 -14.35 -10.51
N TYR A 108 1.19 -13.37 -9.80
CA TYR A 108 1.26 -13.43 -8.34
C TYR A 108 -0.13 -13.30 -7.74
N GLU A 109 -0.40 -14.10 -6.70
CA GLU A 109 -1.61 -13.96 -5.90
C GLU A 109 -1.64 -12.61 -5.17
N SER A 110 -2.85 -12.12 -4.85
CA SER A 110 -3.04 -10.80 -4.25
C SER A 110 -2.22 -10.58 -2.97
N VAL A 111 -2.14 -11.58 -2.09
CA VAL A 111 -1.35 -11.47 -0.86
C VAL A 111 0.14 -11.34 -1.17
N SER A 112 0.65 -12.16 -2.07
CA SER A 112 2.07 -12.15 -2.48
C SER A 112 2.42 -10.85 -3.20
N ALA A 113 1.56 -10.38 -4.11
CA ALA A 113 1.74 -9.12 -4.83
C ALA A 113 1.73 -7.91 -3.87
N ALA A 114 0.82 -7.90 -2.89
CA ALA A 114 0.74 -6.84 -1.89
C ALA A 114 1.98 -6.81 -0.99
N THR A 115 2.38 -7.94 -0.43
CA THR A 115 3.53 -8.04 0.49
C THR A 115 4.84 -7.76 -0.23
N LEU A 116 5.08 -8.38 -1.38
CA LEU A 116 6.29 -8.18 -2.16
C LEU A 116 6.38 -6.74 -2.69
N GLY A 117 5.28 -6.19 -3.19
CA GLY A 117 5.25 -4.82 -3.70
C GLY A 117 5.55 -3.78 -2.62
N VAL A 118 4.97 -3.93 -1.43
CA VAL A 118 5.25 -3.06 -0.27
C VAL A 118 6.72 -3.18 0.13
N HIS A 119 7.25 -4.40 0.25
CA HIS A 119 8.63 -4.65 0.65
C HIS A 119 9.64 -4.12 -0.37
N LEU A 120 9.41 -4.33 -1.67
CA LEU A 120 10.27 -3.81 -2.74
C LEU A 120 10.35 -2.28 -2.71
N CYS A 121 9.22 -1.60 -2.57
CA CYS A 121 9.21 -0.15 -2.46
C CYS A 121 9.89 0.33 -1.18
N GLY A 122 9.71 -0.38 -0.07
CA GLY A 122 10.41 -0.11 1.19
C GLY A 122 11.93 -0.24 1.04
N LEU A 123 12.38 -1.32 0.46
CA LEU A 123 13.80 -1.59 0.21
C LEU A 123 14.41 -0.57 -0.76
N ALA A 124 13.70 -0.23 -1.85
CA ALA A 124 14.13 0.81 -2.79
C ALA A 124 14.29 2.17 -2.11
N ALA A 125 13.35 2.55 -1.23
CA ALA A 125 13.45 3.77 -0.44
C ALA A 125 14.61 3.74 0.56
N LYS A 126 14.91 2.59 1.16
CA LYS A 126 16.06 2.38 2.04
C LYS A 126 17.38 2.50 1.27
N LEU A 127 17.47 1.95 0.06
CA LEU A 127 18.64 2.08 -0.81
C LEU A 127 18.90 3.53 -1.21
N HIS A 128 17.85 4.31 -1.51
CA HIS A 128 17.96 5.75 -1.74
C HIS A 128 18.51 6.47 -0.49
N ALA A 129 17.95 6.18 0.69
CA ALA A 129 18.38 6.81 1.93
C ALA A 129 19.82 6.51 2.34
N GLY A 130 20.36 5.39 1.88
CA GLY A 130 21.77 5.04 2.08
C GLY A 130 22.77 5.95 1.32
N ARG A 131 22.30 6.72 0.35
CA ARG A 131 23.12 7.62 -0.49
C ARG A 131 22.67 9.08 -0.43
N HIS A 132 21.42 9.31 -0.05
CA HIS A 132 20.76 10.61 -0.03
C HIS A 132 19.91 10.75 1.23
N SER A 133 19.39 11.95 1.49
CA SER A 133 18.38 12.10 2.55
C SER A 133 17.07 11.42 2.15
N GLU A 134 16.43 10.69 3.07
CA GLU A 134 15.09 10.12 2.83
C GLU A 134 14.05 11.18 2.43
N ARG A 135 14.25 12.45 2.84
CA ARG A 135 13.38 13.57 2.53
C ARG A 135 13.46 14.02 1.06
N THR A 136 14.49 13.60 0.33
CA THR A 136 14.67 13.96 -1.08
C THR A 136 14.10 12.91 -2.04
N LEU A 137 13.55 11.81 -1.53
CA LEU A 137 12.99 10.75 -2.36
C LEU A 137 11.81 11.24 -3.19
N THR A 138 11.92 11.09 -4.50
CA THR A 138 10.85 11.33 -5.47
C THR A 138 10.35 10.00 -6.06
N ALA A 139 9.19 10.03 -6.73
CA ALA A 139 8.64 8.85 -7.41
C ALA A 139 9.62 8.28 -8.45
N SER A 140 10.28 9.14 -9.23
CA SER A 140 11.27 8.71 -10.25
C SER A 140 12.47 8.03 -9.59
N GLN A 141 13.01 8.61 -8.54
CA GLN A 141 14.11 8.00 -7.80
C GLN A 141 13.74 6.68 -7.14
N LEU A 142 12.48 6.55 -6.67
CA LEU A 142 11.98 5.27 -6.16
C LEU A 142 11.97 4.21 -7.26
N ILE A 143 11.49 4.55 -8.46
CA ILE A 143 11.50 3.67 -9.64
C ILE A 143 12.93 3.25 -10.00
N ASP A 144 13.87 4.19 -10.03
CA ASP A 144 15.27 3.93 -10.36
C ASP A 144 15.93 2.92 -9.40
N GLN A 145 15.50 2.88 -8.13
CA GLN A 145 16.02 1.95 -7.12
C GLN A 145 15.36 0.56 -7.15
N LEU A 146 14.23 0.38 -7.83
CA LEU A 146 13.52 -0.92 -7.84
C LEU A 146 14.40 -2.05 -8.37
N GLY A 147 15.13 -1.84 -9.45
CA GLY A 147 16.04 -2.85 -9.99
C GLY A 147 17.13 -3.29 -9.00
N SER A 148 17.65 -2.36 -8.20
CA SER A 148 18.60 -2.67 -7.14
C SER A 148 17.96 -3.39 -5.95
N ALA A 149 16.70 -3.05 -5.63
CA ALA A 149 15.93 -3.74 -4.61
C ALA A 149 15.63 -5.20 -5.00
N TYR A 150 15.23 -5.46 -6.25
CA TYR A 150 15.07 -6.81 -6.77
C TYR A 150 16.36 -7.63 -6.65
N ARG A 151 17.50 -7.12 -7.13
CA ARG A 151 18.78 -7.81 -7.03
C ARG A 151 19.17 -8.17 -5.60
N GLN A 152 18.82 -7.30 -4.63
CA GLN A 152 19.11 -7.57 -3.23
C GLN A 152 18.24 -8.71 -2.67
N LEU A 153 17.01 -8.86 -3.13
CA LEU A 153 16.14 -9.99 -2.75
C LEU A 153 16.58 -11.30 -3.39
N GLU A 154 17.02 -11.27 -4.64
CA GLU A 154 17.49 -12.46 -5.37
C GLU A 154 18.83 -13.01 -4.83
N ALA A 155 19.59 -12.18 -4.09
CA ALA A 155 20.88 -12.56 -3.51
C ALA A 155 20.77 -13.32 -2.17
N HIS A 156 19.54 -13.52 -1.67
CA HIS A 156 19.22 -14.23 -0.43
C HIS A 156 18.34 -15.44 -0.70
#